data_d202828b93b91956672fd34e5de1cc79
#
_entry.id   d202828b93b91956672fd34e5de1cc79
#
_cell.length_a   1.000
_cell.length_b   1.000
_cell.length_c   1.000
_cell.angle_alpha   90.00
_cell.angle_beta   90.00
_cell.angle_gamma   90.00
#
_symmetry.space_group_name_H-M   'P 1'
#
loop_
_entity.id
_entity.type
_entity.pdbx_description
1 polymer ?
#
loop_
_entity_poly.entity_id
_entity_poly.type
_entity_poly.pdbx_seq_one_letter_code
_entity_poly.pdbx_strand_id
1 'polypeptide(L)'
;LTEQFIAAMHEDEAALGVMRPDEEPCATDYMTEMIDMIESLIQKGAAYQGETGDVYFSVKACDHYGAFIQQDIDQLRVGARVDLVEAKHDPLDFVLWKGAKPGEPSWDSPWGAGRPGWHIECSAMSLHCLGKSFDLHTRFQSSRN
;
A
#
# COMPACT_ATOMS: atom_id res chain seq x y z
N LEU A 1 20.12 -4.03 -9.03
CA LEU A 1 19.28 -3.46 -10.10
C LEU A 1 18.59 -2.18 -9.63
N THR A 2 17.90 -2.17 -8.50
CA THR A 2 17.14 -1.00 -7.97
C THR A 2 18.07 0.19 -7.74
N GLU A 3 19.20 0.00 -7.08
CA GLU A 3 20.18 1.07 -6.81
C GLU A 3 20.70 1.76 -8.09
N GLN A 4 20.87 0.99 -9.18
CA GLN A 4 21.29 1.56 -10.46
C GLN A 4 20.23 2.50 -11.06
N PHE A 5 18.94 2.15 -10.90
CA PHE A 5 17.86 2.99 -11.38
C PHE A 5 17.65 4.22 -10.49
N ILE A 6 17.86 4.11 -9.18
CA ILE A 6 17.85 5.26 -8.27
C ILE A 6 18.96 6.24 -8.66
N ALA A 7 20.17 5.75 -8.91
CA ALA A 7 21.28 6.61 -9.35
C ALA A 7 20.98 7.31 -10.68
N ALA A 8 20.46 6.59 -11.68
CA ALA A 8 20.07 7.16 -12.96
C ALA A 8 18.94 8.21 -12.81
N MET A 9 17.95 7.94 -11.96
CA MET A 9 16.88 8.90 -11.63
C MET A 9 17.46 10.19 -11.06
N HIS A 10 18.39 10.10 -10.11
CA HIS A 10 19.03 11.29 -9.52
C HIS A 10 19.88 12.07 -10.57
N GLU A 11 20.51 11.40 -11.53
CA GLU A 11 21.23 12.07 -12.62
C GLU A 11 20.25 12.84 -13.53
N ASP A 12 19.13 12.24 -13.88
CA ASP A 12 18.09 12.85 -14.70
C ASP A 12 17.44 14.05 -13.98
N GLU A 13 17.11 13.91 -12.70
CA GLU A 13 16.57 14.98 -11.86
C GLU A 13 17.52 16.17 -11.78
N ALA A 14 18.81 15.90 -11.55
CA ALA A 14 19.83 16.96 -11.52
C ALA A 14 19.96 17.67 -12.87
N ALA A 15 19.89 16.93 -13.99
CA ALA A 15 19.94 17.50 -15.34
C ALA A 15 18.71 18.38 -15.65
N LEU A 16 17.56 18.06 -15.07
CA LEU A 16 16.31 18.82 -15.21
C LEU A 16 16.21 19.98 -14.21
N GLY A 17 17.14 20.11 -13.27
CA GLY A 17 17.10 21.14 -12.22
C GLY A 17 16.02 20.88 -11.15
N VAL A 18 15.61 19.63 -10.96
CA VAL A 18 14.68 19.23 -9.91
C VAL A 18 15.40 19.30 -8.56
N MET A 19 14.76 19.92 -7.57
CA MET A 19 15.28 19.93 -6.20
C MET A 19 15.08 18.54 -5.58
N ARG A 20 16.10 18.08 -4.90
CA ARG A 20 15.98 16.83 -4.11
C ARG A 20 15.00 17.02 -2.95
N PRO A 21 14.16 16.01 -2.67
CA PRO A 21 13.37 16.00 -1.43
C PRO A 21 14.28 15.84 -0.21
N ASP A 22 13.76 16.21 0.96
CA ASP A 22 14.46 16.05 2.24
C ASP A 22 14.58 14.57 2.63
N GLU A 23 13.60 13.76 2.25
CA GLU A 23 13.53 12.32 2.52
C GLU A 23 13.12 11.55 1.26
N GLU A 24 13.81 10.44 0.98
CA GLU A 24 13.51 9.51 -0.12
C GLU A 24 13.36 8.09 0.45
N PRO A 25 12.26 7.76 1.14
CA PRO A 25 12.10 6.47 1.79
C PRO A 25 12.00 5.31 0.80
N CYS A 26 12.77 4.25 1.05
CA CYS A 26 12.68 2.99 0.30
C CYS A 26 11.79 2.01 1.04
N ALA A 27 10.80 1.43 0.38
CA ALA A 27 9.84 0.50 0.99
C ALA A 27 10.50 -0.66 1.75
N THR A 28 11.65 -1.15 1.27
CA THR A 28 12.41 -2.23 1.90
C THR A 28 12.95 -1.89 3.29
N ASP A 29 13.08 -0.62 3.61
CA ASP A 29 13.63 -0.15 4.89
C ASP A 29 12.52 0.06 5.94
N TYR A 30 11.24 -0.04 5.54
CA TYR A 30 10.06 0.25 6.36
C TYR A 30 9.16 -0.98 6.59
N MET A 31 9.70 -2.20 6.49
CA MET A 31 8.92 -3.43 6.67
C MET A 31 8.30 -3.54 8.05
N THR A 32 9.03 -3.14 9.09
CA THR A 32 8.52 -3.15 10.48
C THR A 32 7.32 -2.21 10.62
N GLU A 33 7.43 -0.99 10.11
CA GLU A 33 6.36 0.02 10.17
C GLU A 33 5.10 -0.44 9.42
N MET A 34 5.28 -1.14 8.30
CA MET A 34 4.16 -1.71 7.55
C MET A 34 3.48 -2.83 8.32
N ILE A 35 4.25 -3.74 8.92
CA ILE A 35 3.72 -4.84 9.74
C ILE A 35 2.98 -4.28 10.96
N ASP A 36 3.57 -3.34 11.70
CA ASP A 36 2.96 -2.71 12.87
C ASP A 36 1.66 -2.00 12.51
N MET A 37 1.63 -1.31 11.36
CA MET A 37 0.41 -0.67 10.86
C MET A 37 -0.68 -1.69 10.54
N ILE A 38 -0.34 -2.79 9.88
CA ILE A 38 -1.30 -3.86 9.55
C ILE A 38 -1.83 -4.51 10.83
N GLU A 39 -0.97 -4.81 11.82
CA GLU A 39 -1.39 -5.33 13.12
C GLU A 39 -2.38 -4.39 13.83
N SER A 40 -2.07 -3.08 13.81
CA SER A 40 -2.98 -2.06 14.35
C SER A 40 -4.35 -2.05 13.65
N LEU A 41 -4.38 -2.24 12.32
CA LEU A 41 -5.62 -2.33 11.56
C LEU A 41 -6.41 -3.60 11.88
N ILE A 42 -5.74 -4.74 12.07
CA ILE A 42 -6.39 -6.00 12.51
C ILE A 42 -6.99 -5.82 13.90
N GLN A 43 -6.23 -5.27 14.86
CA GLN A 43 -6.72 -5.02 16.21
C GLN A 43 -7.95 -4.09 16.24
N LYS A 44 -8.05 -3.16 15.31
CA LYS A 44 -9.21 -2.26 15.15
C LYS A 44 -10.38 -2.88 14.37
N GLY A 45 -10.24 -4.10 13.87
CA GLY A 45 -11.24 -4.76 13.04
C GLY A 45 -11.35 -4.18 11.63
N ALA A 46 -10.38 -3.35 11.19
CA ALA A 46 -10.33 -2.77 9.86
C ALA A 46 -9.56 -3.62 8.84
N ALA A 47 -8.90 -4.68 9.30
CA ALA A 47 -8.22 -5.66 8.46
C ALA A 47 -8.44 -7.08 8.98
N TYR A 48 -8.28 -8.07 8.11
CA TYR A 48 -8.45 -9.49 8.45
C TYR A 48 -7.47 -10.36 7.66
N GLN A 49 -7.10 -11.49 8.25
CA GLN A 49 -6.26 -12.49 7.59
C GLN A 49 -7.15 -13.45 6.79
N GLY A 50 -6.79 -13.69 5.53
CA GLY A 50 -7.35 -14.72 4.68
C GLY A 50 -6.70 -16.10 4.91
N GLU A 51 -7.25 -17.14 4.29
CA GLU A 51 -6.83 -18.53 4.49
C GLU A 51 -5.39 -18.82 3.97
N THR A 52 -4.89 -18.01 3.03
CA THR A 52 -3.60 -18.23 2.34
C THR A 52 -2.44 -17.42 2.93
N GLY A 53 -2.60 -16.82 4.12
CA GLY A 53 -1.59 -15.93 4.71
C GLY A 53 -1.63 -14.50 4.16
N ASP A 54 -2.53 -14.20 3.25
CA ASP A 54 -2.81 -12.85 2.79
C ASP A 54 -3.54 -12.07 3.90
N VAL A 55 -3.29 -10.77 4.01
CA VAL A 55 -4.07 -9.87 4.89
C VAL A 55 -4.76 -8.81 4.02
N TYR A 56 -6.03 -8.60 4.28
CA TYR A 56 -6.88 -7.69 3.53
C TYR A 56 -7.38 -6.54 4.41
N PHE A 57 -7.48 -5.35 3.82
CA PHE A 57 -8.22 -4.24 4.41
C PHE A 57 -9.69 -4.42 4.11
N SER A 58 -10.54 -4.25 5.14
CA SER A 58 -11.99 -4.27 5.01
C SER A 58 -12.52 -2.87 4.70
N VAL A 59 -12.91 -2.64 3.46
CA VAL A 59 -13.46 -1.34 3.04
C VAL A 59 -14.75 -1.01 3.81
N LYS A 60 -15.56 -2.03 4.10
CA LYS A 60 -16.81 -1.86 4.88
C LYS A 60 -16.58 -1.48 6.34
N ALA A 61 -15.42 -1.75 6.90
CA ALA A 61 -15.08 -1.37 8.27
C ALA A 61 -14.72 0.12 8.42
N CYS A 62 -14.64 0.86 7.30
CA CYS A 62 -14.32 2.28 7.27
C CYS A 62 -15.50 3.08 6.71
N ASP A 63 -16.34 3.62 7.59
CA ASP A 63 -17.55 4.38 7.23
C ASP A 63 -17.28 5.60 6.34
N HIS A 64 -16.05 6.11 6.34
CA HIS A 64 -15.64 7.28 5.57
C HIS A 64 -14.74 6.94 4.38
N TYR A 65 -14.65 5.65 4.00
CA TYR A 65 -13.84 5.25 2.84
C TYR A 65 -14.36 5.94 1.57
N GLY A 66 -13.46 6.57 0.83
CA GLY A 66 -13.82 7.32 -0.37
C GLY A 66 -14.34 8.74 -0.14
N ALA A 67 -14.68 9.14 1.09
CA ALA A 67 -15.23 10.46 1.39
C ALA A 67 -14.30 11.61 1.00
N PHE A 68 -13.00 11.44 1.17
CA PHE A 68 -12.00 12.46 0.83
C PHE A 68 -11.94 12.77 -0.68
N ILE A 69 -12.12 11.76 -1.52
CA ILE A 69 -12.10 11.89 -2.98
C ILE A 69 -13.51 12.03 -3.58
N GLN A 70 -14.54 12.15 -2.72
CA GLN A 70 -15.95 12.22 -3.12
C GLN A 70 -16.38 11.08 -4.06
N GLN A 71 -15.81 9.91 -3.89
CA GLN A 71 -16.07 8.76 -4.72
C GLN A 71 -17.12 7.86 -4.05
N ASP A 72 -18.21 7.60 -4.78
CA ASP A 72 -19.26 6.69 -4.31
C ASP A 72 -18.75 5.25 -4.34
N ILE A 73 -18.84 4.57 -3.22
CA ILE A 73 -18.41 3.16 -3.06
C ILE A 73 -19.19 2.26 -4.03
N ASP A 74 -20.43 2.54 -4.31
CA ASP A 74 -21.26 1.75 -5.24
C ASP A 74 -20.78 1.90 -6.69
N GLN A 75 -20.25 3.07 -7.06
CA GLN A 75 -19.62 3.26 -8.37
C GLN A 75 -18.27 2.52 -8.49
N LEU A 76 -17.52 2.43 -7.38
CA LEU A 76 -16.29 1.63 -7.34
C LEU A 76 -16.56 0.14 -7.58
N ARG A 77 -17.69 -0.39 -7.10
CA ARG A 77 -18.10 -1.78 -7.31
C ARG A 77 -18.36 -2.11 -8.78
N VAL A 78 -18.92 -1.17 -9.53
CA VAL A 78 -19.21 -1.34 -10.97
C VAL A 78 -17.92 -1.39 -11.80
N GLY A 79 -16.87 -0.68 -11.37
CA GLY A 79 -15.55 -0.62 -12.04
C GLY A 79 -14.52 -1.62 -11.52
N ALA A 80 -14.79 -2.29 -10.40
CA ALA A 80 -13.89 -3.30 -9.86
C ALA A 80 -13.83 -4.49 -10.80
N ARG A 81 -12.65 -4.80 -11.33
CA ARG A 81 -12.41 -6.12 -11.93
C ARG A 81 -12.67 -7.15 -10.85
N VAL A 82 -13.79 -7.84 -10.98
CA VAL A 82 -14.16 -8.95 -10.09
C VAL A 82 -13.27 -10.15 -10.43
N ASP A 83 -12.01 -10.07 -10.10
CA ASP A 83 -11.27 -11.30 -9.81
C ASP A 83 -11.84 -11.75 -8.46
N LEU A 84 -12.78 -12.69 -8.56
CA LEU A 84 -13.31 -13.41 -7.40
C LEU A 84 -12.16 -14.20 -6.75
N VAL A 85 -11.36 -13.51 -5.98
CA VAL A 85 -10.48 -14.16 -5.02
C VAL A 85 -11.40 -14.59 -3.90
N GLU A 86 -11.72 -15.90 -3.85
CA GLU A 86 -12.61 -16.52 -2.85
C GLU A 86 -12.26 -16.16 -1.40
N ALA A 87 -11.05 -15.65 -1.16
CA ALA A 87 -10.54 -15.26 0.15
C ALA A 87 -10.98 -13.86 0.64
N LYS A 88 -11.66 -13.05 -0.19
CA LYS A 88 -12.10 -11.70 0.19
C LYS A 88 -13.53 -11.71 0.72
N HIS A 89 -13.80 -10.98 1.80
CA HIS A 89 -15.15 -10.78 2.33
C HIS A 89 -15.99 -9.83 1.46
N ASP A 90 -15.35 -8.86 0.79
CA ASP A 90 -15.97 -7.94 -0.15
C ASP A 90 -15.05 -7.74 -1.38
N PRO A 91 -15.61 -7.65 -2.60
CA PRO A 91 -14.82 -7.39 -3.82
C PRO A 91 -13.94 -6.13 -3.77
N LEU A 92 -14.33 -5.14 -2.98
CA LEU A 92 -13.58 -3.89 -2.80
C LEU A 92 -12.42 -4.00 -1.81
N ASP A 93 -12.39 -5.06 -0.99
CA ASP A 93 -11.28 -5.26 -0.06
C ASP A 93 -9.98 -5.43 -0.84
N PHE A 94 -8.91 -4.88 -0.33
CA PHE A 94 -7.62 -4.91 -0.99
C PHE A 94 -6.53 -5.46 -0.08
N VAL A 95 -5.49 -6.03 -0.71
CA VAL A 95 -4.40 -6.69 -0.01
C VAL A 95 -3.51 -5.67 0.69
N LEU A 96 -3.22 -5.91 1.97
CA LEU A 96 -2.23 -5.20 2.77
C LEU A 96 -0.93 -5.99 2.89
N TRP A 97 -1.03 -7.33 3.00
CA TRP A 97 0.09 -8.25 3.01
C TRP A 97 -0.21 -9.42 2.10
N LYS A 98 0.71 -9.76 1.22
CA LYS A 98 0.57 -10.86 0.27
C LYS A 98 1.50 -12.02 0.67
N GLY A 99 0.95 -13.19 0.93
CA GLY A 99 1.73 -14.40 1.17
C GLY A 99 2.67 -14.70 0.00
N ALA A 100 3.92 -15.05 0.30
CA ALA A 100 4.92 -15.31 -0.71
C ALA A 100 4.68 -16.63 -1.45
N LYS A 101 4.93 -16.62 -2.75
CA LYS A 101 5.06 -17.83 -3.55
C LYS A 101 6.53 -18.25 -3.63
N PRO A 102 6.82 -19.53 -3.88
CA PRO A 102 8.19 -19.99 -4.05
C PRO A 102 8.96 -19.15 -5.09
N GLY A 103 10.13 -18.63 -4.69
CA GLY A 103 11.00 -17.83 -5.54
C GLY A 103 10.68 -16.33 -5.60
N GLU A 104 9.64 -15.87 -4.92
CA GLU A 104 9.36 -14.43 -4.76
C GLU A 104 10.17 -13.84 -3.60
N PRO A 105 10.59 -12.55 -3.70
CA PRO A 105 11.11 -11.82 -2.55
C PRO A 105 10.08 -11.79 -1.43
N SER A 106 10.53 -12.05 -0.20
CA SER A 106 9.63 -12.10 0.95
C SER A 106 10.33 -11.69 2.23
N TRP A 107 9.54 -11.24 3.17
CA TRP A 107 9.92 -10.86 4.53
C TRP A 107 9.09 -11.64 5.54
N ASP A 108 9.64 -11.89 6.70
CA ASP A 108 8.93 -12.55 7.78
C ASP A 108 7.87 -11.61 8.38
N SER A 109 6.70 -12.17 8.70
CA SER A 109 5.61 -11.46 9.36
C SER A 109 4.81 -12.39 10.28
N PRO A 110 3.94 -11.86 11.17
CA PRO A 110 3.05 -12.68 12.01
C PRO A 110 2.10 -13.58 11.21
N TRP A 111 1.87 -13.25 9.93
CA TRP A 111 0.97 -14.00 9.02
C TRP A 111 1.72 -14.99 8.12
N GLY A 112 3.04 -15.07 8.28
CA GLY A 112 3.94 -15.88 7.47
C GLY A 112 4.79 -15.03 6.52
N ALA A 113 5.69 -15.72 5.80
CA ALA A 113 6.55 -15.06 4.81
C ALA A 113 5.72 -14.44 3.68
N GLY A 114 5.99 -13.18 3.35
CA GLY A 114 5.22 -12.45 2.36
C GLY A 114 5.84 -11.10 2.02
N ARG A 115 5.04 -10.26 1.38
CA ARG A 115 5.40 -8.90 1.00
C ARG A 115 4.24 -7.93 1.20
N PRO A 116 4.51 -6.64 1.41
CA PRO A 116 3.46 -5.65 1.53
C PRO A 116 2.64 -5.50 0.25
N GLY A 117 1.38 -5.14 0.40
CA GLY A 117 0.57 -4.63 -0.68
C GLY A 117 0.99 -3.20 -1.03
N TRP A 118 0.78 -2.78 -2.27
CA TRP A 118 1.24 -1.48 -2.76
C TRP A 118 0.77 -0.28 -1.90
N HIS A 119 -0.46 -0.32 -1.41
CA HIS A 119 -1.03 0.82 -0.69
C HIS A 119 -0.46 1.02 0.72
N ILE A 120 -0.10 -0.06 1.42
CA ILE A 120 0.42 0.04 2.79
C ILE A 120 1.82 0.65 2.84
N GLU A 121 2.61 0.47 1.78
CA GLU A 121 3.95 1.03 1.66
C GLU A 121 3.92 2.56 1.81
N CYS A 122 3.16 3.25 0.95
CA CYS A 122 3.04 4.70 1.03
C CYS A 122 2.42 5.17 2.35
N SER A 123 1.45 4.43 2.89
CA SER A 123 0.78 4.80 4.15
C SER A 123 1.74 4.74 5.34
N ALA A 124 2.53 3.66 5.46
CA ALA A 124 3.47 3.49 6.55
C ALA A 124 4.63 4.49 6.45
N MET A 125 5.22 4.66 5.27
CA MET A 125 6.29 5.61 5.03
C MET A 125 5.83 7.06 5.30
N SER A 126 4.65 7.45 4.78
CA SER A 126 4.10 8.80 5.05
C SER A 126 3.84 9.04 6.53
N LEU A 127 3.30 8.06 7.24
CA LEU A 127 3.07 8.18 8.68
C LEU A 127 4.38 8.33 9.45
N HIS A 128 5.42 7.58 9.06
CA HIS A 128 6.73 7.62 9.71
C HIS A 128 7.46 8.95 9.45
N CYS A 129 7.56 9.36 8.18
CA CYS A 129 8.34 10.54 7.79
C CYS A 129 7.61 11.86 8.07
N LEU A 130 6.28 11.90 7.91
CA LEU A 130 5.51 13.14 7.97
C LEU A 130 4.55 13.21 9.16
N GLY A 131 4.37 12.11 9.89
CA GLY A 131 3.47 12.04 11.04
C GLY A 131 2.01 11.86 10.65
N LYS A 132 1.11 12.04 11.63
CA LYS A 132 -0.33 11.75 11.48
C LYS A 132 -1.09 12.76 10.62
N SER A 133 -0.52 13.92 10.38
CA SER A 133 -1.15 15.00 9.63
C SER A 133 -0.10 15.73 8.81
N PHE A 134 -0.35 15.91 7.55
CA PHE A 134 0.53 16.62 6.61
C PHE A 134 -0.33 17.35 5.56
N ASP A 135 0.24 18.36 4.93
CA ASP A 135 -0.53 19.36 4.17
C ASP A 135 -0.86 18.92 2.75
N LEU A 136 0.00 18.13 2.12
CA LEU A 136 -0.14 17.75 0.72
C LEU A 136 0.17 16.27 0.49
N HIS A 137 -0.74 15.58 -0.16
CA HIS A 137 -0.53 14.23 -0.67
C HIS A 137 -0.89 14.18 -2.16
N THR A 138 0.04 13.76 -2.99
CA THR A 138 -0.18 13.63 -4.43
C THR A 138 0.06 12.20 -4.87
N ARG A 139 -0.66 11.77 -5.91
CA ARG A 139 -0.41 10.50 -6.59
C ARG A 139 -0.44 10.73 -8.10
N PHE A 140 0.41 10.03 -8.80
CA PHE A 140 0.31 9.98 -10.26
C PHE A 140 -0.84 9.05 -10.66
N GLN A 141 -1.83 9.59 -11.34
CA GLN A 141 -2.88 8.78 -11.95
C GLN A 141 -2.55 8.59 -13.42
N SER A 142 -2.11 7.38 -13.79
CA SER A 142 -1.98 7.01 -15.19
C SER A 142 -3.37 7.02 -15.83
N SER A 143 -3.61 7.95 -16.76
CA SER A 143 -4.77 7.87 -17.63
C SER A 143 -4.58 6.64 -18.53
N ARG A 144 -5.24 5.56 -18.22
CA ARG A 144 -5.42 4.49 -19.19
C ARG A 144 -6.47 4.96 -20.18
N ASN A 145 -6.00 5.33 -21.39
CA ASN A 145 -6.85 5.37 -22.57
C ASN A 145 -7.28 3.95 -22.94
#